data_ce46497fe381aa233cdce24dcf79f995
#
_entry.id   ce46497fe381aa233cdce24dcf79f995
#
_cell.length_a   1.000
_cell.length_b   1.000
_cell.length_c   1.000
_cell.angle_alpha   90.00
_cell.angle_beta   90.00
_cell.angle_gamma   90.00
#
_symmetry.space_group_name_H-M   'P 1'
#
loop_
_entity.id
_entity.type
_entity.pdbx_description
1 polymer ?
#
loop_
_entity_poly.entity_id
_entity_poly.type
_entity_poly.pdbx_seq_one_letter_code
_entity_poly.pdbx_strand_id
1 'polypeptide(L)'
;MNIVLVTDEEIREGQVALDDHRAAHIRRVLRASVGDRVLIGVINGRRGSGIITEIGKGTSTQVCLRVDLDQEPVPPPDIDIILALPRPIMLRRILTQVAAMGIGTLFITHANRVEKSFWDSGLFDDQGYVDFLRQGLEQAIDTRMPEVQTFRRFRPFVEDFLPQVTDGYQGMIIAHPYGGAHLVDCLPPAPGRVLLAVGPEGGWVDFEVEKFTSLRFCACSFGERILKVDTAVVALHAGISAIRETRRQGR
;
A
#
# COMPACT_ATOMS: atom_id res chain seq x y z
N MET A 1 -7.90 12.19 -7.55
CA MET A 1 -7.66 12.62 -6.15
C MET A 1 -9.01 12.91 -5.51
N ASN A 2 -9.37 12.15 -4.50
CA ASN A 2 -10.64 12.30 -3.77
C ASN A 2 -10.43 13.01 -2.42
N ILE A 3 -9.19 13.04 -1.92
CA ILE A 3 -8.75 13.77 -0.74
C ILE A 3 -7.46 14.53 -1.07
N VAL A 4 -7.27 15.71 -0.53
CA VAL A 4 -6.02 16.46 -0.60
C VAL A 4 -5.14 16.03 0.56
N LEU A 5 -3.99 15.43 0.29
CA LEU A 5 -3.05 15.02 1.33
C LEU A 5 -1.99 16.10 1.54
N VAL A 6 -1.75 16.42 2.80
CA VAL A 6 -0.74 17.39 3.26
C VAL A 6 0.13 16.77 4.35
N THR A 7 1.26 17.39 4.62
CA THR A 7 2.05 17.09 5.82
C THR A 7 1.66 18.01 6.96
N ASP A 8 2.04 17.67 8.18
CA ASP A 8 1.73 18.51 9.35
C ASP A 8 2.45 19.86 9.27
N GLU A 9 3.65 19.89 8.67
CA GLU A 9 4.45 21.12 8.49
C GLU A 9 3.84 22.10 7.47
N GLU A 10 2.98 21.63 6.56
CA GLU A 10 2.28 22.48 5.60
C GLU A 10 1.12 23.26 6.24
N ILE A 11 0.63 22.80 7.41
CA ILE A 11 -0.46 23.47 8.12
C ILE A 11 0.12 24.49 9.08
N ARG A 12 -0.23 25.77 8.88
CA ARG A 12 0.17 26.88 9.74
C ARG A 12 -1.07 27.62 10.21
N GLU A 13 -1.25 27.73 11.52
CA GLU A 13 -2.39 28.42 12.14
C GLU A 13 -3.76 27.95 11.59
N GLY A 14 -3.89 26.63 11.32
CA GLY A 14 -5.10 26.04 10.77
C GLY A 14 -5.36 26.35 9.28
N GLN A 15 -4.34 26.79 8.55
CA GLN A 15 -4.40 27.06 7.12
C GLN A 15 -3.31 26.31 6.36
N VAL A 16 -3.57 26.01 5.09
CA VAL A 16 -2.60 25.48 4.14
C VAL A 16 -2.65 26.25 2.83
N ALA A 17 -1.49 26.53 2.26
CA ALA A 17 -1.34 27.15 0.95
C ALA A 17 -0.73 26.15 -0.02
N LEU A 18 -1.45 25.79 -1.06
CA LEU A 18 -1.06 24.84 -2.09
C LEU A 18 -0.71 25.60 -3.37
N ASP A 19 0.40 25.27 -4.03
CA ASP A 19 0.82 25.86 -5.30
C ASP A 19 1.24 24.82 -6.36
N ASP A 20 1.06 23.54 -6.04
CA ASP A 20 1.48 22.39 -6.83
C ASP A 20 0.31 21.71 -7.60
N HIS A 21 0.50 20.43 -7.91
CA HIS A 21 -0.51 19.61 -8.61
C HIS A 21 -1.84 19.51 -7.85
N ARG A 22 -1.85 19.64 -6.51
CA ARG A 22 -3.08 19.62 -5.67
C ARG A 22 -3.90 20.89 -5.95
N ALA A 23 -3.25 22.06 -5.99
CA ALA A 23 -3.92 23.31 -6.37
C ALA A 23 -4.45 23.26 -7.80
N ALA A 24 -3.66 22.70 -8.73
CA ALA A 24 -4.08 22.50 -10.11
C ALA A 24 -5.32 21.60 -10.22
N HIS A 25 -5.38 20.51 -9.42
CA HIS A 25 -6.53 19.61 -9.37
C HIS A 25 -7.78 20.31 -8.86
N ILE A 26 -7.69 21.04 -7.73
CA ILE A 26 -8.82 21.81 -7.16
C ILE A 26 -9.38 22.79 -8.21
N ARG A 27 -8.51 23.51 -8.91
CA ARG A 27 -8.93 24.53 -9.90
C ARG A 27 -9.47 23.93 -11.19
N ARG A 28 -8.77 22.95 -11.78
CA ARG A 28 -9.03 22.48 -13.15
C ARG A 28 -9.98 21.29 -13.20
N VAL A 29 -9.89 20.37 -12.22
CA VAL A 29 -10.68 19.15 -12.21
C VAL A 29 -11.93 19.33 -11.37
N LEU A 30 -11.79 19.77 -10.11
CA LEU A 30 -12.93 20.03 -9.24
C LEU A 30 -13.67 21.31 -9.62
N ARG A 31 -12.99 22.27 -10.28
CA ARG A 31 -13.53 23.60 -10.64
C ARG A 31 -14.14 24.32 -9.45
N ALA A 32 -13.52 24.14 -8.30
CA ALA A 32 -14.01 24.66 -7.04
C ALA A 32 -13.79 26.19 -6.93
N SER A 33 -14.62 26.82 -6.15
CA SER A 33 -14.67 28.26 -5.90
C SER A 33 -14.34 28.58 -4.43
N VAL A 34 -14.06 29.83 -4.14
CA VAL A 34 -13.91 30.32 -2.75
C VAL A 34 -15.21 30.03 -1.99
N GLY A 35 -15.08 29.43 -0.80
CA GLY A 35 -16.19 28.97 0.02
C GLY A 35 -16.52 27.49 -0.14
N ASP A 36 -16.08 26.83 -1.23
CA ASP A 36 -16.29 25.40 -1.41
C ASP A 36 -15.46 24.58 -0.44
N ARG A 37 -15.92 23.34 -0.18
CA ARG A 37 -15.25 22.36 0.69
C ARG A 37 -14.60 21.28 -0.12
N VAL A 38 -13.39 20.89 0.29
CA VAL A 38 -12.67 19.72 -0.21
C VAL A 38 -12.30 18.81 0.96
N LEU A 39 -12.20 17.51 0.72
CA LEU A 39 -11.64 16.62 1.73
C LEU A 39 -10.13 16.85 1.81
N ILE A 40 -9.63 16.91 3.04
CA ILE A 40 -8.20 17.07 3.33
C ILE A 40 -7.78 16.15 4.45
N GLY A 41 -6.54 15.69 4.44
CA GLY A 41 -5.98 14.87 5.50
C GLY A 41 -4.48 15.05 5.63
N VAL A 42 -3.99 14.87 6.85
CA VAL A 42 -2.56 14.84 7.14
C VAL A 42 -2.05 13.42 6.95
N ILE A 43 -0.96 13.25 6.22
CA ILE A 43 -0.32 11.94 6.04
C ILE A 43 0.01 11.35 7.41
N ASN A 44 -0.45 10.12 7.66
CA ASN A 44 -0.39 9.41 8.95
C ASN A 44 -1.13 10.10 10.10
N GLY A 45 -1.98 11.08 9.81
CA GLY A 45 -2.72 11.87 10.78
C GLY A 45 -4.23 11.93 10.49
N ARG A 46 -4.87 12.88 11.13
CA ARG A 46 -6.30 13.14 11.01
C ARG A 46 -6.70 13.59 9.62
N ARG A 47 -7.97 13.42 9.31
CA ARG A 47 -8.61 13.94 8.10
C ARG A 47 -9.85 14.75 8.44
N GLY A 48 -10.34 15.49 7.47
CA GLY A 48 -11.52 16.33 7.66
C GLY A 48 -11.83 17.17 6.42
N SER A 49 -12.17 18.44 6.60
CA SER A 49 -12.52 19.34 5.50
C SER A 49 -11.60 20.55 5.43
N GLY A 50 -11.31 20.99 4.21
CA GLY A 50 -10.68 22.27 3.91
C GLY A 50 -11.68 23.19 3.22
N ILE A 51 -11.90 24.40 3.76
CA ILE A 51 -12.69 25.43 3.12
C ILE A 51 -11.75 26.30 2.30
N ILE A 52 -12.01 26.45 1.01
CA ILE A 52 -11.22 27.30 0.13
C ILE A 52 -11.43 28.77 0.51
N THR A 53 -10.38 29.42 0.98
CA THR A 53 -10.41 30.83 1.39
C THR A 53 -9.91 31.76 0.29
N GLU A 54 -9.00 31.27 -0.57
CA GLU A 54 -8.44 32.06 -1.66
C GLU A 54 -8.07 31.16 -2.84
N ILE A 55 -8.27 31.67 -4.05
CA ILE A 55 -7.80 31.09 -5.32
C ILE A 55 -7.05 32.18 -6.07
N GLY A 56 -5.77 31.94 -6.31
CA GLY A 56 -4.90 32.87 -7.02
C GLY A 56 -5.43 33.21 -8.42
N LYS A 57 -5.26 34.45 -8.84
CA LYS A 57 -5.68 34.98 -10.15
C LYS A 57 -4.47 35.20 -11.05
N GLY A 58 -4.71 35.21 -12.35
CA GLY A 58 -3.68 35.46 -13.36
C GLY A 58 -2.63 34.36 -13.38
N THR A 59 -1.37 34.72 -13.12
CA THR A 59 -0.23 33.78 -13.10
C THR A 59 -0.11 32.97 -11.81
N SER A 60 -0.77 33.41 -10.72
CA SER A 60 -0.75 32.66 -9.46
C SER A 60 -1.60 31.41 -9.55
N THR A 61 -1.02 30.26 -9.22
CA THR A 61 -1.70 28.97 -9.16
C THR A 61 -2.15 28.59 -7.76
N GLN A 62 -1.82 29.39 -6.76
CA GLN A 62 -2.02 29.12 -5.34
C GLN A 62 -3.51 28.95 -4.98
N VAL A 63 -3.77 28.01 -4.06
CA VAL A 63 -5.07 27.80 -3.42
C VAL A 63 -4.83 27.74 -1.92
N CYS A 64 -5.51 28.61 -1.16
CA CYS A 64 -5.45 28.60 0.30
C CYS A 64 -6.71 27.95 0.87
N LEU A 65 -6.51 27.11 1.88
CA LEU A 65 -7.56 26.37 2.57
C LEU A 65 -7.50 26.65 4.07
N ARG A 66 -8.63 26.88 4.69
CA ARG A 66 -8.79 26.76 6.15
C ARG A 66 -9.16 25.32 6.47
N VAL A 67 -8.41 24.68 7.35
CA VAL A 67 -8.46 23.25 7.60
C VAL A 67 -9.16 22.97 8.93
N ASP A 68 -10.06 21.99 8.92
CA ASP A 68 -10.71 21.41 10.10
C ASP A 68 -10.58 19.89 10.04
N LEU A 69 -9.77 19.31 10.94
CA LEU A 69 -9.41 17.88 10.98
C LEU A 69 -10.08 17.19 12.18
N ASP A 70 -11.31 16.79 12.00
CA ASP A 70 -12.19 16.26 13.05
C ASP A 70 -12.26 14.73 13.09
N GLN A 71 -11.71 14.02 12.09
CA GLN A 71 -11.79 12.57 11.98
C GLN A 71 -10.43 11.92 12.24
N GLU A 72 -10.41 10.95 13.15
CA GLU A 72 -9.24 10.11 13.38
C GLU A 72 -8.90 9.29 12.12
N PRO A 73 -7.61 8.93 11.92
CA PRO A 73 -7.23 8.04 10.83
C PRO A 73 -7.94 6.69 10.99
N VAL A 74 -8.16 6.02 9.85
CA VAL A 74 -8.66 4.63 9.88
C VAL A 74 -7.77 3.73 10.74
N PRO A 75 -8.28 2.65 11.33
CA PRO A 75 -7.46 1.71 12.09
C PRO A 75 -6.23 1.22 11.30
N PRO A 76 -5.11 0.90 11.97
CA PRO A 76 -3.95 0.33 11.30
C PRO A 76 -4.33 -0.91 10.47
N PRO A 77 -3.84 -1.03 9.23
CA PRO A 77 -4.05 -2.23 8.44
C PRO A 77 -3.47 -3.48 9.11
N ASP A 78 -4.10 -4.61 8.88
CA ASP A 78 -3.73 -5.90 9.45
C ASP A 78 -3.21 -6.91 8.41
N ILE A 79 -2.89 -6.42 7.21
CA ILE A 79 -2.25 -7.19 6.14
C ILE A 79 -0.96 -6.49 5.73
N ASP A 80 0.13 -7.23 5.74
CA ASP A 80 1.42 -6.82 5.21
C ASP A 80 1.80 -7.72 4.03
N ILE A 81 2.61 -7.20 3.11
CA ILE A 81 2.98 -7.91 1.90
C ILE A 81 4.49 -8.02 1.75
N ILE A 82 4.98 -9.23 1.49
CA ILE A 82 6.29 -9.48 0.92
C ILE A 82 6.12 -9.57 -0.58
N LEU A 83 6.78 -8.69 -1.32
CA LEU A 83 6.75 -8.64 -2.77
C LEU A 83 8.14 -8.91 -3.33
N ALA A 84 8.32 -10.00 -4.08
CA ALA A 84 9.51 -10.11 -4.91
C ALA A 84 9.46 -8.99 -5.95
N LEU A 85 10.57 -8.24 -6.10
CA LEU A 85 10.62 -7.04 -6.93
C LEU A 85 10.14 -7.34 -8.37
N PRO A 86 8.98 -6.84 -8.79
CA PRO A 86 8.49 -7.03 -10.15
C PRO A 86 9.12 -6.00 -11.11
N ARG A 87 8.79 -6.08 -12.38
CA ARG A 87 9.19 -5.07 -13.36
C ARG A 87 8.79 -3.66 -12.90
N PRO A 88 9.61 -2.61 -13.17
CA PRO A 88 9.35 -1.26 -12.64
C PRO A 88 7.97 -0.70 -12.96
N ILE A 89 7.46 -0.96 -14.17
CA ILE A 89 6.10 -0.52 -14.56
C ILE A 89 5.01 -1.21 -13.73
N MET A 90 5.24 -2.47 -13.36
CA MET A 90 4.33 -3.25 -12.53
C MET A 90 4.40 -2.77 -11.08
N LEU A 91 5.61 -2.51 -10.57
CA LEU A 91 5.82 -1.98 -9.23
C LEU A 91 5.05 -0.67 -8.99
N ARG A 92 5.11 0.28 -9.95
CA ARG A 92 4.36 1.55 -9.86
C ARG A 92 2.85 1.32 -9.66
N ARG A 93 2.28 0.37 -10.39
CA ARG A 93 0.85 0.01 -10.25
C ARG A 93 0.56 -0.61 -8.90
N ILE A 94 1.41 -1.55 -8.48
CA ILE A 94 1.23 -2.24 -7.18
C ILE A 94 1.34 -1.25 -6.03
N LEU A 95 2.28 -0.31 -6.05
CA LEU A 95 2.41 0.73 -5.03
C LEU A 95 1.11 1.54 -4.85
N THR A 96 0.51 1.98 -5.96
CA THR A 96 -0.78 2.68 -5.90
C THR A 96 -1.91 1.78 -5.37
N GLN A 97 -1.95 0.51 -5.79
CA GLN A 97 -2.97 -0.44 -5.37
C GLN A 97 -2.86 -0.80 -3.89
N VAL A 98 -1.65 -1.09 -3.39
CA VAL A 98 -1.45 -1.50 -1.99
C VAL A 98 -1.79 -0.36 -1.03
N ALA A 99 -1.46 0.88 -1.39
CA ALA A 99 -1.87 2.04 -0.62
C ALA A 99 -3.40 2.21 -0.62
N ALA A 100 -4.05 2.06 -1.77
CA ALA A 100 -5.51 2.16 -1.87
C ALA A 100 -6.26 1.01 -1.16
N MET A 101 -5.65 -0.16 -1.05
CA MET A 101 -6.24 -1.32 -0.34
C MET A 101 -6.01 -1.27 1.17
N GLY A 102 -5.11 -0.42 1.66
CA GLY A 102 -4.77 -0.32 3.08
C GLY A 102 -3.92 -1.50 3.54
N ILE A 103 -2.65 -1.58 3.12
CA ILE A 103 -1.66 -2.47 3.72
C ILE A 103 -0.82 -1.71 4.75
N GLY A 104 -0.26 -2.43 5.74
CA GLY A 104 0.63 -1.83 6.73
C GLY A 104 2.04 -1.65 6.19
N THR A 105 2.74 -2.76 5.94
CA THR A 105 4.12 -2.76 5.45
C THR A 105 4.25 -3.53 4.14
N LEU A 106 5.00 -2.96 3.20
CA LEU A 106 5.43 -3.60 1.96
C LEU A 106 6.92 -3.94 2.05
N PHE A 107 7.25 -5.20 2.24
CA PHE A 107 8.62 -5.71 2.17
C PHE A 107 8.96 -6.06 0.73
N ILE A 108 9.83 -5.30 0.08
CA ILE A 108 10.26 -5.57 -1.29
C ILE A 108 11.60 -6.32 -1.24
N THR A 109 11.64 -7.52 -1.79
CA THR A 109 12.86 -8.35 -1.76
C THR A 109 13.31 -8.78 -3.15
N HIS A 110 14.59 -9.08 -3.28
CA HIS A 110 15.11 -9.78 -4.45
C HIS A 110 14.70 -11.24 -4.39
N ALA A 111 14.52 -11.87 -5.56
CA ALA A 111 14.26 -13.30 -5.71
C ALA A 111 15.06 -13.84 -6.91
N ASN A 112 15.18 -15.15 -7.01
CA ASN A 112 15.99 -15.80 -8.06
C ASN A 112 15.61 -15.36 -9.49
N ARG A 113 14.29 -15.22 -9.75
CA ARG A 113 13.75 -14.83 -11.05
C ARG A 113 13.50 -13.33 -11.19
N VAL A 114 14.20 -12.51 -10.40
CA VAL A 114 14.17 -11.03 -10.47
C VAL A 114 15.40 -10.54 -11.21
N GLU A 115 15.22 -9.70 -12.21
CA GLU A 115 16.33 -9.06 -12.91
C GLU A 115 16.99 -7.98 -12.03
N LYS A 116 18.32 -8.01 -11.93
CA LYS A 116 19.08 -7.07 -11.09
C LYS A 116 18.84 -5.60 -11.48
N SER A 117 18.68 -5.33 -12.77
CA SER A 117 18.41 -4.01 -13.32
C SER A 117 17.09 -3.37 -12.82
N PHE A 118 16.15 -4.14 -12.29
CA PHE A 118 14.92 -3.58 -11.73
C PHE A 118 15.17 -2.71 -10.50
N TRP A 119 16.25 -3.00 -9.77
CA TRP A 119 16.68 -2.17 -8.64
C TRP A 119 17.24 -0.80 -9.05
N ASP A 120 17.65 -0.64 -10.32
CA ASP A 120 18.24 0.57 -10.87
C ASP A 120 17.19 1.45 -11.59
N SER A 121 15.91 1.24 -11.30
CA SER A 121 14.79 1.90 -11.98
C SER A 121 14.51 3.34 -11.52
N GLY A 122 15.29 3.88 -10.60
CA GLY A 122 15.07 5.20 -10.00
C GLY A 122 13.90 5.28 -9.00
N LEU A 123 13.10 4.21 -8.85
CA LEU A 123 11.96 4.21 -7.91
C LEU A 123 12.39 4.24 -6.45
N PHE A 124 13.60 3.77 -6.16
CA PHE A 124 14.14 3.74 -4.80
C PHE A 124 15.08 4.91 -4.52
N ASP A 125 15.41 5.71 -5.54
CA ASP A 125 16.20 6.91 -5.40
C ASP A 125 15.31 8.02 -4.83
N ASP A 126 15.79 8.73 -3.83
CA ASP A 126 15.06 9.82 -3.15
C ASP A 126 13.59 9.48 -2.81
N GLN A 127 13.32 8.20 -2.54
CA GLN A 127 11.98 7.69 -2.26
C GLN A 127 10.96 7.93 -3.37
N GLY A 128 11.36 7.84 -4.64
CA GLY A 128 10.49 8.06 -5.81
C GLY A 128 9.23 7.18 -5.87
N TYR A 129 9.14 6.15 -5.01
CA TYR A 129 7.94 5.34 -4.84
C TYR A 129 6.83 6.02 -4.03
N VAL A 130 7.15 7.05 -3.22
CA VAL A 130 6.18 7.71 -2.31
C VAL A 130 5.03 8.36 -3.06
N ASP A 131 5.28 8.93 -4.23
CA ASP A 131 4.23 9.57 -5.03
C ASP A 131 3.17 8.57 -5.50
N PHE A 132 3.56 7.31 -5.80
CA PHE A 132 2.61 6.26 -6.16
C PHE A 132 1.76 5.80 -4.97
N LEU A 133 2.35 5.72 -3.78
CA LEU A 133 1.61 5.44 -2.55
C LEU A 133 0.62 6.57 -2.24
N ARG A 134 1.06 7.83 -2.35
CA ARG A 134 0.20 9.02 -2.16
C ARG A 134 -1.00 9.00 -3.10
N GLN A 135 -0.80 8.70 -4.39
CA GLN A 135 -1.89 8.57 -5.36
C GLN A 135 -2.93 7.51 -4.94
N GLY A 136 -2.47 6.38 -4.39
CA GLY A 136 -3.35 5.34 -3.86
C GLY A 136 -4.18 5.82 -2.68
N LEU A 137 -3.56 6.49 -1.71
CA LEU A 137 -4.24 7.07 -0.55
C LEU A 137 -5.24 8.15 -0.96
N GLU A 138 -4.86 9.05 -1.87
CA GLU A 138 -5.74 10.09 -2.40
C GLU A 138 -7.00 9.52 -3.06
N GLN A 139 -6.87 8.38 -3.74
CA GLN A 139 -8.01 7.68 -4.34
C GLN A 139 -8.89 7.02 -3.28
N ALA A 140 -8.29 6.42 -2.27
CA ALA A 140 -8.97 5.65 -1.21
C ALA A 140 -9.54 6.52 -0.08
N ILE A 141 -9.27 7.82 -0.07
CA ILE A 141 -9.64 8.74 1.03
C ILE A 141 -9.02 8.25 2.36
N ASP A 142 -7.78 7.82 2.30
CA ASP A 142 -7.00 7.38 3.46
C ASP A 142 -5.80 8.30 3.70
N THR A 143 -5.32 8.32 4.94
CA THR A 143 -4.13 9.08 5.33
C THR A 143 -2.97 8.18 5.77
N ARG A 144 -3.19 6.87 5.97
CA ARG A 144 -2.16 5.95 6.43
C ARG A 144 -1.25 5.51 5.31
N MET A 145 -0.04 6.08 5.31
CA MET A 145 1.00 5.73 4.34
C MET A 145 1.57 4.35 4.67
N PRO A 146 1.55 3.39 3.72
CA PRO A 146 2.25 2.12 3.91
C PRO A 146 3.74 2.32 4.14
N GLU A 147 4.32 1.56 5.07
CA GLU A 147 5.76 1.50 5.22
C GLU A 147 6.35 0.65 4.10
N VAL A 148 7.45 1.11 3.48
CA VAL A 148 8.18 0.35 2.45
C VAL A 148 9.58 0.05 2.96
N GLN A 149 9.90 -1.25 3.03
CA GLN A 149 11.23 -1.74 3.38
C GLN A 149 11.80 -2.55 2.23
N THR A 150 13.08 -2.33 1.89
CA THR A 150 13.72 -2.95 0.73
C THR A 150 14.88 -3.85 1.12
N PHE A 151 14.96 -5.04 0.50
CA PHE A 151 15.98 -6.06 0.77
C PHE A 151 16.57 -6.54 -0.55
N ARG A 152 17.78 -6.10 -0.89
CA ARG A 152 18.45 -6.43 -2.16
C ARG A 152 18.96 -7.88 -2.23
N ARG A 153 18.82 -8.68 -1.18
CA ARG A 153 19.28 -10.09 -1.13
C ARG A 153 18.23 -10.94 -0.41
N PHE A 154 17.81 -12.04 -1.06
CA PHE A 154 16.78 -12.93 -0.54
C PHE A 154 17.20 -13.65 0.75
N ARG A 155 18.40 -14.27 0.78
CA ARG A 155 18.82 -15.06 1.95
C ARG A 155 18.88 -14.25 3.24
N PRO A 156 19.57 -13.11 3.33
CA PRO A 156 19.53 -12.28 4.54
C PRO A 156 18.12 -11.83 4.92
N PHE A 157 17.26 -11.58 3.94
CA PHE A 157 15.87 -11.25 4.21
C PHE A 157 15.13 -12.40 4.90
N VAL A 158 15.19 -13.62 4.33
CA VAL A 158 14.41 -14.75 4.83
C VAL A 158 15.07 -15.46 6.02
N GLU A 159 16.40 -15.44 6.13
CA GLU A 159 17.14 -16.16 7.18
C GLU A 159 17.43 -15.30 8.41
N ASP A 160 17.66 -13.98 8.23
CA ASP A 160 18.09 -13.11 9.33
C ASP A 160 16.97 -12.14 9.76
N PHE A 161 16.22 -11.54 8.81
CA PHE A 161 15.21 -10.53 9.12
C PHE A 161 13.83 -11.13 9.43
N LEU A 162 13.28 -11.96 8.55
CA LEU A 162 11.91 -12.50 8.71
C LEU A 162 11.70 -13.20 10.06
N PRO A 163 12.61 -14.04 10.58
CA PRO A 163 12.42 -14.68 11.87
C PRO A 163 12.19 -13.71 13.03
N GLN A 164 12.68 -12.47 12.91
CA GLN A 164 12.54 -11.45 13.96
C GLN A 164 11.14 -10.81 13.97
N VAL A 165 10.40 -10.88 12.87
CA VAL A 165 9.09 -10.22 12.73
C VAL A 165 7.92 -11.19 12.63
N THR A 166 8.16 -12.47 12.33
CA THR A 166 7.11 -13.48 12.12
C THR A 166 6.22 -13.72 13.33
N ASP A 167 6.70 -13.55 14.54
CA ASP A 167 5.90 -13.72 15.76
C ASP A 167 4.75 -12.71 15.87
N GLY A 168 4.82 -11.60 15.14
CA GLY A 168 3.76 -10.60 15.04
C GLY A 168 2.58 -11.00 14.15
N TYR A 169 2.69 -12.12 13.42
CA TYR A 169 1.68 -12.55 12.45
C TYR A 169 0.99 -13.85 12.86
N GLN A 170 -0.34 -13.86 12.79
CA GLN A 170 -1.17 -15.04 13.03
C GLN A 170 -1.36 -15.87 11.76
N GLY A 171 -1.31 -15.24 10.59
CA GLY A 171 -1.36 -15.91 9.28
C GLY A 171 -0.16 -15.53 8.43
N MET A 172 0.54 -16.52 7.90
CA MET A 172 1.64 -16.33 6.95
C MET A 172 1.40 -17.19 5.72
N ILE A 173 1.31 -16.53 4.56
CA ILE A 173 0.87 -17.14 3.31
C ILE A 173 1.91 -16.87 2.23
N ILE A 174 2.32 -17.90 1.51
CA ILE A 174 3.07 -17.75 0.26
C ILE A 174 2.16 -18.11 -0.91
N ALA A 175 1.95 -17.14 -1.82
CA ALA A 175 1.22 -17.39 -3.06
C ALA A 175 2.06 -18.26 -4.02
N HIS A 176 1.55 -19.43 -4.34
CA HIS A 176 2.20 -20.37 -5.24
C HIS A 176 1.15 -21.04 -6.15
N PRO A 177 1.30 -20.96 -7.50
CA PRO A 177 0.24 -21.44 -8.40
C PRO A 177 0.08 -22.96 -8.43
N TYR A 178 1.13 -23.72 -8.05
CA TYR A 178 1.15 -25.17 -8.19
C TYR A 178 1.13 -25.86 -6.82
N GLY A 179 0.00 -26.45 -6.49
CA GLY A 179 -0.12 -27.30 -5.29
C GLY A 179 -0.01 -26.50 -3.98
N GLY A 180 -1.09 -26.30 -3.37
CA GLY A 180 -1.17 -25.62 -2.08
C GLY A 180 -2.57 -25.77 -1.51
N ALA A 181 -2.71 -25.37 -0.27
CA ALA A 181 -4.02 -25.27 0.36
C ALA A 181 -4.87 -24.17 -0.29
N HIS A 182 -6.18 -24.23 -0.11
CA HIS A 182 -7.03 -23.09 -0.45
C HIS A 182 -6.76 -21.93 0.51
N LEU A 183 -6.98 -20.70 0.04
CA LEU A 183 -6.73 -19.48 0.83
C LEU A 183 -7.46 -19.51 2.19
N VAL A 184 -8.67 -20.03 2.22
CA VAL A 184 -9.47 -20.15 3.44
C VAL A 184 -8.81 -21.07 4.49
N ASP A 185 -8.09 -22.09 4.06
CA ASP A 185 -7.42 -23.07 4.95
C ASP A 185 -6.08 -22.53 5.48
N CYS A 186 -5.45 -21.61 4.73
CA CYS A 186 -4.21 -20.95 5.15
C CYS A 186 -4.43 -19.84 6.18
N LEU A 187 -5.65 -19.37 6.34
CA LEU A 187 -5.95 -18.29 7.28
C LEU A 187 -6.39 -18.86 8.64
N PRO A 188 -5.77 -18.42 9.75
CA PRO A 188 -6.20 -18.85 11.08
C PRO A 188 -7.61 -18.35 11.37
N PRO A 189 -8.40 -19.11 12.20
CA PRO A 189 -9.75 -18.69 12.60
C PRO A 189 -9.77 -17.42 13.43
N ALA A 190 -8.70 -17.19 14.21
CA ALA A 190 -8.55 -16.02 15.07
C ALA A 190 -8.20 -14.76 14.27
N PRO A 191 -8.69 -13.58 14.66
CA PRO A 191 -8.24 -12.32 14.08
C PRO A 191 -6.75 -12.08 14.40
N GLY A 192 -6.07 -11.34 13.54
CA GLY A 192 -4.68 -11.00 13.75
C GLY A 192 -4.02 -10.53 12.44
N ARG A 193 -2.76 -10.14 12.49
CA ARG A 193 -2.03 -9.69 11.31
C ARG A 193 -1.70 -10.86 10.37
N VAL A 194 -1.76 -10.59 9.08
CA VAL A 194 -1.43 -11.54 8.02
C VAL A 194 -0.24 -11.03 7.21
N LEU A 195 0.71 -11.91 6.93
CA LEU A 195 1.84 -11.65 6.06
C LEU A 195 1.69 -12.47 4.78
N LEU A 196 1.50 -11.78 3.65
CA LEU A 196 1.29 -12.38 2.33
C LEU A 196 2.55 -12.25 1.48
N ALA A 197 3.15 -13.35 1.05
CA ALA A 197 4.28 -13.35 0.12
C ALA A 197 3.82 -13.60 -1.32
N VAL A 198 4.15 -12.67 -2.23
CA VAL A 198 3.85 -12.72 -3.66
C VAL A 198 5.14 -12.71 -4.47
N GLY A 199 5.30 -13.69 -5.36
CA GLY A 199 6.48 -13.87 -6.21
C GLY A 199 6.57 -12.90 -7.38
N PRO A 200 7.72 -12.91 -8.09
CA PRO A 200 7.89 -12.15 -9.32
C PRO A 200 7.10 -12.79 -10.48
N GLU A 201 7.14 -12.19 -11.66
CA GLU A 201 6.44 -12.71 -12.85
C GLU A 201 6.80 -14.16 -13.20
N GLY A 202 8.03 -14.56 -12.91
CA GLY A 202 8.48 -15.94 -13.09
C GLY A 202 8.09 -16.89 -11.94
N GLY A 203 7.48 -16.39 -10.87
CA GLY A 203 7.17 -17.13 -9.64
C GLY A 203 8.39 -17.42 -8.76
N TRP A 204 8.14 -17.97 -7.59
CA TRP A 204 9.17 -18.45 -6.68
C TRP A 204 9.84 -19.73 -7.20
N VAL A 205 11.13 -19.94 -6.91
CA VAL A 205 11.79 -21.23 -7.12
C VAL A 205 11.62 -22.12 -5.87
N ASP A 206 11.78 -23.45 -6.04
CA ASP A 206 11.54 -24.42 -4.97
C ASP A 206 12.29 -24.09 -3.67
N PHE A 207 13.55 -23.70 -3.78
CA PHE A 207 14.36 -23.26 -2.63
C PHE A 207 13.72 -22.09 -1.86
N GLU A 208 13.12 -21.14 -2.55
CA GLU A 208 12.47 -19.98 -1.92
C GLU A 208 11.18 -20.41 -1.22
N VAL A 209 10.41 -21.28 -1.86
CA VAL A 209 9.21 -21.88 -1.26
C VAL A 209 9.56 -22.67 -0.01
N GLU A 210 10.61 -23.50 -0.05
CA GLU A 210 11.11 -24.26 1.10
C GLU A 210 11.52 -23.33 2.25
N LYS A 211 12.19 -22.20 1.97
CA LYS A 211 12.57 -21.24 3.00
C LYS A 211 11.34 -20.60 3.66
N PHE A 212 10.36 -20.17 2.91
CA PHE A 212 9.11 -19.64 3.48
C PHE A 212 8.35 -20.69 4.28
N THR A 213 8.22 -21.92 3.78
CA THR A 213 7.50 -22.98 4.49
C THR A 213 8.22 -23.42 5.76
N SER A 214 9.56 -23.38 5.80
CA SER A 214 10.33 -23.60 7.03
C SER A 214 10.05 -22.56 8.12
N LEU A 215 9.62 -21.36 7.74
CA LEU A 215 9.13 -20.31 8.61
C LEU A 215 7.61 -20.37 8.86
N ARG A 216 6.97 -21.50 8.58
CA ARG A 216 5.53 -21.74 8.76
C ARG A 216 4.61 -20.96 7.83
N PHE A 217 5.11 -20.48 6.68
CA PHE A 217 4.21 -19.97 5.65
C PHE A 217 3.39 -21.09 5.04
N CYS A 218 2.08 -20.90 4.94
CA CYS A 218 1.18 -21.80 4.24
C CYS A 218 1.27 -21.51 2.73
N ALA A 219 1.66 -22.52 1.94
CA ALA A 219 1.61 -22.41 0.49
C ALA A 219 0.16 -22.43 0.01
N CYS A 220 -0.24 -21.38 -0.68
CA CYS A 220 -1.62 -21.14 -1.11
C CYS A 220 -1.72 -21.05 -2.62
N SER A 221 -2.64 -21.78 -3.22
CA SER A 221 -3.09 -21.57 -4.60
C SER A 221 -4.39 -20.75 -4.62
N PHE A 222 -4.53 -19.87 -5.61
CA PHE A 222 -5.71 -19.03 -5.78
C PHE A 222 -6.36 -19.25 -7.16
N GLY A 223 -7.12 -20.33 -7.23
CA GLY A 223 -7.77 -20.80 -8.46
C GLY A 223 -6.79 -21.50 -9.42
N GLU A 224 -7.30 -21.92 -10.58
CA GLU A 224 -6.56 -22.71 -11.57
C GLU A 224 -5.71 -21.85 -12.54
N ARG A 225 -5.93 -20.55 -12.55
CA ARG A 225 -5.27 -19.65 -13.50
C ARG A 225 -4.07 -18.95 -12.87
N ILE A 226 -2.99 -18.85 -13.64
CA ILE A 226 -1.83 -18.05 -13.26
C ILE A 226 -2.20 -16.58 -13.40
N LEU A 227 -2.10 -15.82 -12.30
CA LEU A 227 -2.35 -14.41 -12.27
C LEU A 227 -1.06 -13.61 -12.52
N LYS A 228 -1.19 -12.44 -13.14
CA LYS A 228 -0.10 -11.46 -13.13
C LYS A 228 0.13 -10.98 -11.70
N VAL A 229 1.36 -10.49 -11.41
CA VAL A 229 1.75 -10.11 -10.05
C VAL A 229 0.81 -9.05 -9.46
N ASP A 230 0.49 -7.99 -10.22
CA ASP A 230 -0.44 -6.94 -9.79
C ASP A 230 -1.85 -7.48 -9.52
N THR A 231 -2.34 -8.38 -10.37
CA THR A 231 -3.63 -9.05 -10.18
C THR A 231 -3.60 -9.98 -8.97
N ALA A 232 -2.51 -10.72 -8.76
CA ALA A 232 -2.35 -11.62 -7.62
C ALA A 232 -2.38 -10.87 -6.28
N VAL A 233 -1.66 -9.75 -6.20
CA VAL A 233 -1.66 -8.87 -5.01
C VAL A 233 -3.08 -8.43 -4.66
N VAL A 234 -3.82 -7.90 -5.62
CA VAL A 234 -5.19 -7.42 -5.39
C VAL A 234 -6.14 -8.57 -5.04
N ALA A 235 -6.11 -9.66 -5.80
CA ALA A 235 -7.02 -10.80 -5.62
C ALA A 235 -6.82 -11.49 -4.27
N LEU A 236 -5.56 -11.73 -3.88
CA LEU A 236 -5.25 -12.35 -2.59
C LEU A 236 -5.58 -11.45 -1.42
N HIS A 237 -5.24 -10.16 -1.49
CA HIS A 237 -5.63 -9.20 -0.46
C HIS A 237 -7.14 -9.14 -0.28
N ALA A 238 -7.90 -9.01 -1.38
CA ALA A 238 -9.37 -8.99 -1.33
C ALA A 238 -9.94 -10.33 -0.78
N GLY A 239 -9.37 -11.47 -1.19
CA GLY A 239 -9.75 -12.77 -0.68
C GLY A 239 -9.51 -12.92 0.84
N ILE A 240 -8.34 -12.51 1.32
CA ILE A 240 -8.03 -12.49 2.76
C ILE A 240 -9.02 -11.60 3.51
N SER A 241 -9.26 -10.40 3.03
CA SER A 241 -10.17 -9.43 3.65
C SER A 241 -11.61 -9.95 3.71
N ALA A 242 -12.12 -10.51 2.61
CA ALA A 242 -13.48 -11.07 2.55
C ALA A 242 -13.67 -12.26 3.50
N ILE A 243 -12.71 -13.21 3.55
CA ILE A 243 -12.76 -14.35 4.46
C ILE A 243 -12.77 -13.87 5.92
N ARG A 244 -11.95 -12.89 6.25
CA ARG A 244 -11.86 -12.35 7.61
C ARG A 244 -13.12 -11.61 8.02
N GLU A 245 -13.70 -10.82 7.12
CA GLU A 245 -14.95 -10.12 7.37
C GLU A 245 -16.11 -11.09 7.60
N THR A 246 -16.24 -12.12 6.76
CA THR A 246 -17.24 -13.18 6.94
C THR A 246 -17.10 -13.87 8.30
N ARG A 247 -15.86 -14.14 8.74
CA ARG A 247 -15.61 -14.76 10.05
C ARG A 247 -15.88 -13.83 11.23
N ARG A 248 -15.79 -12.51 11.05
CA ARG A 248 -16.17 -11.52 12.08
C ARG A 248 -17.69 -11.43 12.25
N GLN A 249 -18.43 -11.51 11.15
CA GLN A 249 -19.91 -11.42 11.15
C GLN A 249 -20.59 -12.72 11.63
N GLY A 250 -19.95 -13.86 11.53
CA GLY A 250 -20.45 -15.16 11.96
C GLY A 250 -20.23 -15.47 13.45
N ARG A 251 -19.71 -14.52 14.21
CA ARG A 251 -19.54 -14.56 15.66
C ARG A 251 -20.55 -13.66 16.35
#